data_7e0572c350b093dd69d3885bdfd9b912
#
_entry.id   7e0572c350b093dd69d3885bdfd9b912
#
_cell.length_a   1.000
_cell.length_b   1.000
_cell.length_c   1.000
_cell.angle_alpha   90.00
_cell.angle_beta   90.00
_cell.angle_gamma   90.00
#
_symmetry.space_group_name_H-M   'P 1'
#
loop_
_entity.id
_entity.type
_entity.pdbx_description
1 polymer ?
#
loop_
_entity_poly.entity_id
_entity_poly.type
_entity_poly.pdbx_seq_one_letter_code
_entity_poly.pdbx_strand_id
1 'polypeptide(L)'
;AQDLFLNAFHPKSFVSLDGADHLLTEKQDSIYAGDVIGSWVKRYFPIDEKSALDTKSEQLVGHLNLLEDNFTTSIQTASHYLTADEPSDVGGDDFGPSPYDLLSASLAACTAMTLKLYAQRKEWNLEEVYVYISHSKRHINDLGEENEKGRYLDHISKKMELIGDLTEEQKEKLMEIASKCPVHKTLKSEVLIETSLD
;
A
#
# COMPACT_ATOMS: atom_id res chain seq x y z
N ALA A 1 -23.82 -6.83 30.37
CA ALA A 1 -22.61 -6.07 30.05
C ALA A 1 -22.16 -5.23 31.27
N GLN A 2 -23.02 -4.36 31.84
CA GLN A 2 -22.65 -3.44 32.89
C GLN A 2 -22.19 -4.14 34.19
N ASP A 3 -22.84 -5.25 34.59
CA ASP A 3 -22.44 -6.03 35.75
C ASP A 3 -21.08 -6.72 35.57
N LEU A 4 -20.79 -7.19 34.35
CA LEU A 4 -19.47 -7.75 33.98
C LEU A 4 -18.39 -6.67 34.11
N PHE A 5 -18.67 -5.47 33.62
CA PHE A 5 -17.72 -4.37 33.71
C PHE A 5 -17.46 -3.95 35.15
N LEU A 6 -18.48 -3.88 36.00
CA LEU A 6 -18.31 -3.51 37.39
C LEU A 6 -17.43 -4.51 38.15
N ASN A 7 -17.54 -5.80 37.85
CA ASN A 7 -16.79 -6.87 38.52
C ASN A 7 -15.45 -7.23 37.84
N ALA A 8 -15.12 -6.65 36.68
CA ALA A 8 -13.85 -6.86 36.03
C ALA A 8 -12.70 -6.16 36.75
N PHE A 9 -11.50 -6.75 36.69
CA PHE A 9 -10.28 -6.14 37.22
C PHE A 9 -9.77 -5.02 36.28
N HIS A 10 -8.97 -4.11 36.85
CA HIS A 10 -8.27 -3.08 36.05
C HIS A 10 -7.03 -3.67 35.37
N PRO A 11 -6.63 -3.13 34.19
CA PRO A 11 -7.25 -2.03 33.46
C PRO A 11 -8.57 -2.44 32.79
N LYS A 12 -9.57 -1.57 32.82
CA LYS A 12 -10.87 -1.80 32.16
C LYS A 12 -11.41 -0.53 31.55
N SER A 13 -12.10 -0.66 30.42
CA SER A 13 -12.88 0.42 29.80
C SER A 13 -14.22 -0.14 29.32
N PHE A 14 -15.23 0.69 29.28
CA PHE A 14 -16.56 0.33 28.79
C PHE A 14 -16.92 1.27 27.66
N VAL A 15 -17.24 0.69 26.50
CA VAL A 15 -17.76 1.42 25.35
C VAL A 15 -19.07 0.79 24.94
N SER A 16 -20.12 1.60 24.86
CA SER A 16 -21.42 1.18 24.34
C SER A 16 -21.51 1.54 22.86
N LEU A 17 -21.84 0.57 22.04
CA LEU A 17 -22.12 0.79 20.63
C LEU A 17 -23.63 0.94 20.48
N ASP A 18 -24.07 2.17 20.19
CA ASP A 18 -25.48 2.46 20.06
C ASP A 18 -26.04 1.93 18.75
N GLY A 19 -27.05 1.07 18.82
CA GLY A 19 -27.67 0.44 17.66
C GLY A 19 -26.92 -0.77 17.07
N ALA A 20 -25.72 -1.11 17.54
CA ALA A 20 -25.00 -2.27 17.05
C ALA A 20 -25.61 -3.59 17.54
N ASP A 21 -25.69 -4.59 16.69
CA ASP A 21 -26.10 -5.93 17.07
C ASP A 21 -24.96 -6.71 17.76
N HIS A 22 -25.32 -7.85 18.35
CA HIS A 22 -24.37 -8.67 19.11
C HIS A 22 -23.25 -9.29 18.25
N LEU A 23 -23.47 -9.47 16.96
CA LEU A 23 -22.52 -10.07 16.03
C LEU A 23 -21.72 -9.03 15.24
N LEU A 24 -22.00 -7.73 15.45
CA LEU A 24 -21.39 -6.62 14.70
C LEU A 24 -21.50 -6.84 13.19
N THR A 25 -22.71 -7.21 12.72
CA THR A 25 -22.94 -7.54 11.31
C THR A 25 -22.78 -6.33 10.40
N GLU A 26 -23.02 -5.12 10.92
CA GLU A 26 -22.75 -3.90 10.20
C GLU A 26 -21.23 -3.62 10.16
N LYS A 27 -20.68 -3.50 8.95
CA LYS A 27 -19.25 -3.32 8.74
C LYS A 27 -18.67 -2.10 9.48
N GLN A 28 -19.43 -1.03 9.58
CA GLN A 28 -18.99 0.18 10.28
C GLN A 28 -18.82 -0.05 11.77
N ASP A 29 -19.73 -0.82 12.39
CA ASP A 29 -19.67 -1.14 13.80
C ASP A 29 -18.48 -2.05 14.13
N SER A 30 -18.21 -3.03 13.26
CA SER A 30 -17.05 -3.93 13.42
C SER A 30 -15.73 -3.19 13.29
N ILE A 31 -15.61 -2.25 12.34
CA ILE A 31 -14.42 -1.40 12.17
C ILE A 31 -14.24 -0.51 13.40
N TYR A 32 -15.30 0.18 13.83
CA TYR A 32 -15.22 1.05 15.00
C TYR A 32 -14.84 0.29 16.27
N ALA A 33 -15.42 -0.90 16.49
CA ALA A 33 -15.05 -1.76 17.62
C ALA A 33 -13.56 -2.15 17.56
N GLY A 34 -13.06 -2.51 16.37
CA GLY A 34 -11.64 -2.83 16.14
C GLY A 34 -10.73 -1.64 16.48
N ASP A 35 -11.06 -0.46 16.03
CA ASP A 35 -10.29 0.78 16.30
C ASP A 35 -10.25 1.12 17.78
N VAL A 36 -11.39 0.99 18.47
CA VAL A 36 -11.47 1.22 19.95
C VAL A 36 -10.61 0.21 20.68
N ILE A 37 -10.70 -1.08 20.35
CA ILE A 37 -9.89 -2.14 20.96
C ILE A 37 -8.40 -1.89 20.68
N GLY A 38 -8.03 -1.59 19.45
CA GLY A 38 -6.65 -1.30 19.06
C GLY A 38 -6.07 -0.11 19.82
N SER A 39 -6.82 0.97 19.95
CA SER A 39 -6.42 2.15 20.72
C SER A 39 -6.28 1.86 22.21
N TRP A 40 -7.18 1.03 22.75
CA TRP A 40 -7.13 0.62 24.15
C TRP A 40 -5.92 -0.26 24.44
N VAL A 41 -5.65 -1.25 23.60
CA VAL A 41 -4.50 -2.15 23.68
C VAL A 41 -3.19 -1.36 23.69
N LYS A 42 -3.03 -0.42 22.76
CA LYS A 42 -1.83 0.45 22.67
C LYS A 42 -1.56 1.23 23.97
N ARG A 43 -2.59 1.56 24.74
CA ARG A 43 -2.42 2.29 26.01
C ARG A 43 -1.90 1.42 27.15
N TYR A 44 -2.29 0.14 27.20
CA TYR A 44 -2.04 -0.73 28.36
C TYR A 44 -1.04 -1.84 28.10
N PHE A 45 -0.89 -2.21 26.86
CA PHE A 45 0.22 -3.04 26.41
C PHE A 45 1.15 -2.09 25.67
N PRO A 46 2.27 -1.67 26.30
CA PRO A 46 3.32 -1.08 25.49
C PRO A 46 3.62 -2.13 24.42
N ILE A 47 3.11 -1.87 23.22
CA ILE A 47 3.71 -2.47 22.05
C ILE A 47 5.14 -2.03 22.23
N ASP A 48 6.05 -2.96 22.54
CA ASP A 48 7.45 -2.67 22.36
C ASP A 48 7.49 -1.97 21.02
N GLU A 49 7.75 -0.65 21.04
CA GLU A 49 8.10 0.02 19.80
C GLU A 49 9.21 -0.87 19.31
N LYS A 50 8.90 -1.79 18.39
CA LYS A 50 9.87 -2.71 17.78
C LYS A 50 11.00 -1.76 17.49
N SER A 51 12.07 -1.86 18.23
CA SER A 51 13.07 -0.81 18.40
C SER A 51 13.33 -0.25 17.01
N ALA A 52 13.01 1.04 16.83
CA ALA A 52 12.94 1.63 15.50
C ALA A 52 14.13 1.11 14.72
N LEU A 53 13.88 0.42 13.62
CA LEU A 53 14.96 -0.19 12.85
C LEU A 53 15.92 0.95 12.47
N ASP A 54 17.20 0.80 12.79
CA ASP A 54 18.18 1.80 12.38
C ASP A 54 18.36 1.71 10.86
N THR A 55 17.96 2.76 10.16
CA THR A 55 18.14 2.84 8.70
C THR A 55 19.58 3.06 8.28
N LYS A 56 20.50 3.24 9.24
CA LYS A 56 21.93 3.56 8.99
C LYS A 56 22.13 4.73 8.02
N SER A 57 21.24 5.72 8.09
CA SER A 57 21.17 6.89 7.20
C SER A 57 20.70 6.62 5.76
N GLU A 58 20.24 5.39 5.48
CA GLU A 58 19.60 5.07 4.21
C GLU A 58 18.13 5.52 4.20
N GLN A 59 17.51 5.55 3.02
CA GLN A 59 16.12 5.98 2.87
C GLN A 59 15.13 4.98 3.52
N LEU A 60 15.50 3.71 3.55
CA LEU A 60 14.63 2.64 3.98
C LEU A 60 15.46 1.45 4.45
N VAL A 61 14.97 0.74 5.45
CA VAL A 61 15.45 -0.58 5.87
C VAL A 61 14.31 -1.58 5.79
N GLY A 62 14.57 -2.75 5.23
CA GLY A 62 13.70 -3.93 5.28
C GLY A 62 14.32 -4.98 6.19
N HIS A 63 13.55 -5.55 7.10
CA HIS A 63 14.00 -6.55 8.05
C HIS A 63 13.04 -7.72 8.10
N LEU A 64 13.57 -8.92 7.93
CA LEU A 64 12.87 -10.20 8.08
C LEU A 64 13.65 -11.07 9.09
N ASN A 65 13.00 -11.49 10.17
CA ASN A 65 13.59 -12.45 11.12
C ASN A 65 13.28 -13.88 10.66
N LEU A 66 14.26 -14.53 10.06
CA LEU A 66 14.11 -15.87 9.48
C LEU A 66 13.80 -16.98 10.49
N LEU A 67 13.91 -16.71 11.79
CA LEU A 67 13.62 -17.68 12.85
C LEU A 67 12.21 -17.58 13.40
N GLU A 68 11.58 -16.40 13.26
CA GLU A 68 10.30 -16.07 13.89
C GLU A 68 9.22 -15.77 12.87
N ASP A 69 9.61 -15.17 11.72
CA ASP A 69 8.70 -14.72 10.67
C ASP A 69 8.82 -15.64 9.45
N ASN A 70 7.71 -15.89 8.77
CA ASN A 70 7.69 -16.64 7.52
C ASN A 70 8.20 -15.74 6.35
N PHE A 71 7.35 -14.83 5.85
CA PHE A 71 7.71 -13.80 4.87
C PHE A 71 7.43 -12.39 5.37
N THR A 72 6.87 -12.27 6.57
CA THR A 72 6.49 -10.98 7.13
C THR A 72 7.70 -10.08 7.32
N THR A 73 7.82 -9.11 6.45
CA THR A 73 8.96 -8.17 6.40
C THR A 73 8.54 -6.83 6.98
N SER A 74 9.22 -6.40 8.03
CA SER A 74 9.08 -5.06 8.59
C SER A 74 9.86 -4.07 7.74
N ILE A 75 9.21 -3.02 7.27
CA ILE A 75 9.83 -1.96 6.46
C ILE A 75 9.72 -0.64 7.21
N GLN A 76 10.82 0.05 7.34
CA GLN A 76 10.86 1.36 7.97
C GLN A 76 11.54 2.40 7.08
N THR A 77 10.90 3.56 6.95
CA THR A 77 11.50 4.79 6.45
C THR A 77 11.82 5.71 7.62
N ALA A 78 12.32 6.92 7.35
CA ALA A 78 12.60 7.90 8.40
C ALA A 78 11.38 8.23 9.30
N SER A 79 10.15 8.08 8.79
CA SER A 79 8.92 8.53 9.48
C SER A 79 7.74 7.58 9.39
N HIS A 80 7.83 6.48 8.65
CA HIS A 80 6.72 5.56 8.41
C HIS A 80 7.15 4.11 8.55
N TYR A 81 6.19 3.30 9.01
CA TYR A 81 6.30 1.85 9.08
C TYR A 81 5.34 1.22 8.08
N LEU A 82 5.80 0.16 7.45
CA LEU A 82 5.04 -0.68 6.54
C LEU A 82 5.34 -2.14 6.87
N THR A 83 4.38 -3.02 6.62
CA THR A 83 4.60 -4.46 6.64
C THR A 83 4.39 -4.96 5.23
N ALA A 84 5.32 -5.77 4.73
CA ALA A 84 5.16 -6.54 3.51
C ALA A 84 5.07 -8.01 3.85
N ASP A 85 4.32 -8.76 3.07
CA ASP A 85 4.22 -10.21 3.22
C ASP A 85 3.88 -10.83 1.86
N GLU A 86 3.95 -12.15 1.77
CA GLU A 86 3.42 -12.89 0.63
C GLU A 86 2.01 -13.40 0.94
N PRO A 87 1.15 -13.57 -0.07
CA PRO A 87 -0.16 -14.20 0.10
C PRO A 87 -0.05 -15.65 0.57
N SER A 88 -1.10 -16.15 1.21
CA SER A 88 -1.12 -17.49 1.80
C SER A 88 -0.97 -18.61 0.76
N ASP A 89 -1.36 -18.39 -0.49
CA ASP A 89 -1.24 -19.36 -1.59
C ASP A 89 0.21 -19.53 -2.08
N VAL A 90 1.11 -18.59 -1.78
CA VAL A 90 2.55 -18.72 -2.01
C VAL A 90 3.33 -18.95 -0.72
N GLY A 91 2.64 -19.20 0.40
CA GLY A 91 3.22 -19.60 1.66
C GLY A 91 3.46 -18.47 2.67
N GLY A 92 2.95 -17.26 2.40
CA GLY A 92 2.94 -16.16 3.35
C GLY A 92 1.78 -16.21 4.34
N ASP A 93 1.73 -15.26 5.25
CA ASP A 93 0.69 -15.11 6.27
C ASP A 93 -0.33 -14.01 5.91
N ASP A 94 -0.14 -13.32 4.77
CA ASP A 94 -1.00 -12.24 4.26
C ASP A 94 -1.16 -11.06 5.25
N PHE A 95 -0.10 -10.74 6.01
CA PHE A 95 -0.11 -9.64 6.97
C PHE A 95 0.17 -8.26 6.34
N GLY A 96 0.47 -8.22 5.06
CA GLY A 96 0.73 -7.00 4.33
C GLY A 96 0.72 -7.21 2.81
N PRO A 97 0.81 -6.11 2.03
CA PRO A 97 0.90 -6.20 0.58
C PRO A 97 2.19 -6.93 0.16
N SER A 98 2.09 -7.66 -0.96
CA SER A 98 3.26 -8.30 -1.56
C SER A 98 4.27 -7.27 -2.09
N PRO A 99 5.54 -7.66 -2.33
CA PRO A 99 6.53 -6.75 -2.93
C PRO A 99 6.08 -6.13 -4.26
N TYR A 100 5.36 -6.89 -5.10
CA TYR A 100 4.82 -6.36 -6.35
C TYR A 100 3.61 -5.45 -6.16
N ASP A 101 2.82 -5.64 -5.10
CA ASP A 101 1.76 -4.69 -4.73
C ASP A 101 2.37 -3.37 -4.27
N LEU A 102 3.46 -3.39 -3.51
CA LEU A 102 4.18 -2.17 -3.11
C LEU A 102 4.77 -1.44 -4.32
N LEU A 103 5.33 -2.16 -5.30
CA LEU A 103 5.79 -1.58 -6.55
C LEU A 103 4.63 -0.92 -7.32
N SER A 104 3.51 -1.61 -7.43
CA SER A 104 2.30 -1.12 -8.07
C SER A 104 1.71 0.09 -7.34
N ALA A 105 1.67 0.04 -6.00
CA ALA A 105 1.22 1.14 -5.16
C ALA A 105 2.09 2.40 -5.34
N SER A 106 3.41 2.25 -5.44
CA SER A 106 4.32 3.37 -5.70
C SER A 106 4.02 4.05 -7.04
N LEU A 107 3.76 3.26 -8.09
CA LEU A 107 3.39 3.78 -9.41
C LEU A 107 2.02 4.48 -9.38
N ALA A 108 1.03 3.89 -8.71
CA ALA A 108 -0.31 4.47 -8.58
C ALA A 108 -0.26 5.80 -7.83
N ALA A 109 0.37 5.83 -6.65
CA ALA A 109 0.50 7.03 -5.83
C ALA A 109 1.24 8.14 -6.57
N CYS A 110 2.39 7.82 -7.19
CA CYS A 110 3.17 8.80 -7.93
C CYS A 110 2.39 9.36 -9.14
N THR A 111 1.60 8.52 -9.82
CA THR A 111 0.74 8.98 -10.92
C THR A 111 -0.32 9.96 -10.43
N ALA A 112 -1.08 9.60 -9.38
CA ALA A 112 -2.14 10.46 -8.82
C ALA A 112 -1.59 11.80 -8.33
N MET A 113 -0.47 11.78 -7.59
CA MET A 113 0.20 13.01 -7.12
C MET A 113 0.69 13.89 -8.27
N THR A 114 1.22 13.29 -9.34
CA THR A 114 1.67 14.03 -10.53
C THR A 114 0.51 14.71 -11.23
N LEU A 115 -0.62 14.02 -11.37
CA LEU A 115 -1.83 14.59 -11.98
C LEU A 115 -2.40 15.72 -11.14
N LYS A 116 -2.48 15.55 -9.82
CA LYS A 116 -2.89 16.60 -8.89
C LYS A 116 -2.04 17.86 -9.05
N LEU A 117 -0.72 17.73 -9.00
CA LEU A 117 0.20 18.87 -9.13
C LEU A 117 0.07 19.57 -10.48
N TYR A 118 -0.14 18.80 -11.55
CA TYR A 118 -0.33 19.37 -12.88
C TYR A 118 -1.66 20.11 -13.00
N ALA A 119 -2.77 19.51 -12.55
CA ALA A 119 -4.10 20.12 -12.59
C ALA A 119 -4.15 21.40 -11.75
N GLN A 120 -3.57 21.39 -10.54
CA GLN A 120 -3.47 22.58 -9.70
C GLN A 120 -2.71 23.72 -10.39
N ARG A 121 -1.57 23.42 -11.04
CA ARG A 121 -0.79 24.45 -11.77
C ARG A 121 -1.55 25.04 -12.96
N LYS A 122 -2.45 24.25 -13.54
CA LYS A 122 -3.28 24.64 -14.68
C LYS A 122 -4.63 25.22 -14.29
N GLU A 123 -4.94 25.23 -12.98
CA GLU A 123 -6.23 25.65 -12.44
C GLU A 123 -7.40 24.84 -13.04
N TRP A 124 -7.16 23.54 -13.30
CA TRP A 124 -8.18 22.62 -13.81
C TRP A 124 -8.94 21.98 -12.65
N ASN A 125 -10.26 21.85 -12.81
CA ASN A 125 -11.13 21.27 -11.79
C ASN A 125 -11.06 19.73 -11.81
N LEU A 126 -9.92 19.18 -11.41
CA LEU A 126 -9.74 17.75 -11.14
C LEU A 126 -10.01 17.50 -9.66
N GLU A 127 -11.08 16.78 -9.35
CA GLU A 127 -11.56 16.51 -7.98
C GLU A 127 -10.99 15.22 -7.42
N GLU A 128 -11.13 14.12 -8.20
CA GLU A 128 -10.63 12.80 -7.78
C GLU A 128 -9.87 12.09 -8.91
N VAL A 129 -8.91 11.27 -8.53
CA VAL A 129 -8.13 10.42 -9.43
C VAL A 129 -8.09 9.02 -8.88
N TYR A 130 -8.62 8.06 -9.65
CA TYR A 130 -8.42 6.64 -9.41
C TYR A 130 -7.37 6.10 -10.37
N VAL A 131 -6.42 5.35 -9.86
CA VAL A 131 -5.35 4.73 -10.65
C VAL A 131 -5.36 3.23 -10.38
N TYR A 132 -5.80 2.46 -11.35
CA TYR A 132 -5.86 1.01 -11.30
C TYR A 132 -4.62 0.43 -11.95
N ILE A 133 -3.86 -0.36 -11.21
CA ILE A 133 -2.66 -1.03 -11.70
C ILE A 133 -2.90 -2.53 -11.72
N SER A 134 -2.47 -3.20 -12.77
CA SER A 134 -2.32 -4.65 -12.77
C SER A 134 -0.93 -5.01 -13.31
N HIS A 135 -0.31 -5.98 -12.64
CA HIS A 135 0.99 -6.54 -13.01
C HIS A 135 0.80 -7.99 -13.50
N SER A 136 1.49 -8.36 -14.54
CA SER A 136 1.52 -9.73 -15.05
C SER A 136 2.83 -9.99 -15.82
N LYS A 137 3.23 -11.25 -15.89
CA LYS A 137 4.32 -11.65 -16.81
C LYS A 137 3.71 -12.05 -18.14
N ARG A 138 4.21 -11.47 -19.24
CA ARG A 138 3.81 -11.82 -20.61
C ARG A 138 4.96 -12.42 -21.37
N HIS A 139 4.67 -13.42 -22.17
CA HIS A 139 5.65 -14.00 -23.07
C HIS A 139 5.94 -13.01 -24.23
N ILE A 140 7.21 -12.83 -24.60
CA ILE A 140 7.60 -11.89 -25.67
C ILE A 140 6.94 -12.23 -27.00
N ASN A 141 6.72 -13.51 -27.30
CA ASN A 141 6.02 -13.93 -28.52
C ASN A 141 4.61 -13.35 -28.65
N ASP A 142 3.93 -13.07 -27.52
CA ASP A 142 2.58 -12.47 -27.50
C ASP A 142 2.61 -10.97 -27.83
N LEU A 143 3.81 -10.38 -27.86
CA LEU A 143 4.03 -8.96 -28.18
C LEU A 143 4.52 -8.74 -29.62
N GLY A 144 4.64 -9.80 -30.43
CA GLY A 144 5.02 -9.72 -31.83
C GLY A 144 6.53 -9.62 -32.13
N GLU A 145 7.37 -9.83 -31.13
CA GLU A 145 8.83 -9.90 -31.28
C GLU A 145 9.30 -11.35 -31.37
N GLU A 146 9.56 -11.83 -32.59
CA GLU A 146 9.85 -13.25 -32.88
C GLU A 146 11.27 -13.73 -32.50
N ASN A 147 12.18 -12.86 -32.09
CA ASN A 147 13.62 -13.20 -32.03
C ASN A 147 14.13 -13.68 -30.66
N GLU A 148 13.30 -13.72 -29.60
CA GLU A 148 13.74 -14.13 -28.25
C GLU A 148 12.81 -15.20 -27.64
N LYS A 149 12.94 -16.45 -28.11
CA LYS A 149 12.15 -17.58 -27.57
C LYS A 149 12.42 -17.79 -26.07
N GLY A 150 11.35 -17.79 -25.28
CA GLY A 150 11.40 -18.12 -23.86
C GLY A 150 11.59 -16.96 -22.90
N ARG A 151 11.66 -15.72 -23.37
CA ARG A 151 11.79 -14.54 -22.52
C ARG A 151 10.41 -14.01 -22.08
N TYR A 152 10.26 -13.76 -20.77
CA TYR A 152 9.10 -13.10 -20.21
C TYR A 152 9.44 -11.64 -19.90
N LEU A 153 8.47 -10.77 -20.14
CA LEU A 153 8.52 -9.36 -19.73
C LEU A 153 7.48 -9.11 -18.65
N ASP A 154 7.88 -8.33 -17.67
CA ASP A 154 6.93 -7.77 -16.73
C ASP A 154 6.05 -6.75 -17.45
N HIS A 155 4.76 -6.98 -17.42
CA HIS A 155 3.76 -6.13 -18.03
C HIS A 155 2.92 -5.45 -16.95
N ILE A 156 3.02 -4.12 -16.88
CA ILE A 156 2.21 -3.30 -15.98
C ILE A 156 1.19 -2.55 -16.83
N SER A 157 -0.09 -2.78 -16.59
CA SER A 157 -1.16 -1.98 -17.16
C SER A 157 -1.64 -0.95 -16.13
N LYS A 158 -1.92 0.25 -16.62
CA LYS A 158 -2.41 1.36 -15.83
C LYS A 158 -3.68 1.93 -16.46
N LYS A 159 -4.79 1.88 -15.74
CA LYS A 159 -6.06 2.51 -16.09
C LYS A 159 -6.34 3.64 -15.11
N MET A 160 -6.98 4.69 -15.58
CA MET A 160 -7.29 5.85 -14.73
C MET A 160 -8.75 6.25 -14.91
N GLU A 161 -9.33 6.74 -13.84
CA GLU A 161 -10.59 7.42 -13.81
C GLU A 161 -10.36 8.81 -13.22
N LEU A 162 -10.86 9.84 -13.92
CA LEU A 162 -10.67 11.23 -13.56
C LEU A 162 -12.05 11.84 -13.32
N ILE A 163 -12.28 12.33 -12.12
CA ILE A 163 -13.53 12.97 -11.72
C ILE A 163 -13.29 14.47 -11.57
N GLY A 164 -14.20 15.25 -12.08
CA GLY A 164 -14.17 16.72 -12.07
C GLY A 164 -14.75 17.31 -13.35
N ASP A 165 -14.89 18.62 -13.38
CA ASP A 165 -15.34 19.34 -14.56
C ASP A 165 -14.16 19.57 -15.52
N LEU A 166 -13.93 18.57 -16.39
CA LEU A 166 -12.79 18.49 -17.29
C LEU A 166 -13.27 18.32 -18.74
N THR A 167 -12.69 19.08 -19.65
CA THR A 167 -12.88 18.86 -21.09
C THR A 167 -12.15 17.60 -21.56
N GLU A 168 -12.54 17.04 -22.70
CA GLU A 168 -11.84 15.87 -23.27
C GLU A 168 -10.36 16.17 -23.57
N GLU A 169 -10.04 17.35 -24.06
CA GLU A 169 -8.66 17.80 -24.29
C GLU A 169 -7.84 17.80 -22.97
N GLN A 170 -8.46 18.22 -21.86
CA GLN A 170 -7.82 18.19 -20.54
C GLN A 170 -7.59 16.76 -20.06
N LYS A 171 -8.55 15.86 -20.27
CA LYS A 171 -8.40 14.43 -19.93
C LYS A 171 -7.29 13.76 -20.75
N GLU A 172 -7.25 14.01 -22.07
CA GLU A 172 -6.17 13.51 -22.93
C GLU A 172 -4.81 14.04 -22.47
N LYS A 173 -4.74 15.32 -22.10
CA LYS A 173 -3.50 15.89 -21.57
C LYS A 173 -3.10 15.28 -20.23
N LEU A 174 -4.04 15.01 -19.33
CA LEU A 174 -3.76 14.32 -18.07
C LEU A 174 -3.29 12.89 -18.31
N MET A 175 -3.80 12.17 -19.30
CA MET A 175 -3.27 10.86 -19.69
C MET A 175 -1.81 10.94 -20.15
N GLU A 176 -1.46 11.95 -20.96
CA GLU A 176 -0.05 12.18 -21.34
C GLU A 176 0.83 12.45 -20.10
N ILE A 177 0.35 13.30 -19.19
CA ILE A 177 1.08 13.64 -17.96
C ILE A 177 1.25 12.45 -17.03
N ALA A 178 0.28 11.56 -16.96
CA ALA A 178 0.35 10.33 -16.15
C ALA A 178 1.54 9.42 -16.52
N SER A 179 1.99 9.48 -17.78
CA SER A 179 3.19 8.74 -18.24
C SER A 179 4.50 9.44 -17.88
N LYS A 180 4.45 10.66 -17.36
CA LYS A 180 5.62 11.48 -17.00
C LYS A 180 5.94 11.44 -15.51
N CYS A 181 5.19 10.69 -14.70
CA CYS A 181 5.50 10.56 -13.28
C CYS A 181 6.90 9.93 -13.09
N PRO A 182 7.66 10.34 -12.08
CA PRO A 182 9.03 9.84 -11.84
C PRO A 182 9.12 8.32 -11.79
N VAL A 183 8.26 7.66 -11.02
CA VAL A 183 8.26 6.18 -10.91
C VAL A 183 8.00 5.52 -12.26
N HIS A 184 7.07 6.03 -13.07
CA HIS A 184 6.85 5.51 -14.43
C HIS A 184 8.12 5.61 -15.29
N LYS A 185 8.84 6.73 -15.20
CA LYS A 185 10.09 6.91 -15.96
C LYS A 185 11.15 5.93 -15.48
N THR A 186 11.30 5.76 -14.17
CA THR A 186 12.26 4.80 -13.58
C THR A 186 11.96 3.38 -14.05
N LEU A 187 10.70 2.94 -14.02
CA LEU A 187 10.30 1.60 -14.48
C LEU A 187 10.51 1.37 -15.97
N LYS A 188 10.58 2.42 -16.78
CA LYS A 188 10.85 2.35 -18.23
C LYS A 188 12.30 2.59 -18.61
N SER A 189 13.13 3.02 -17.68
CA SER A 189 14.56 3.25 -17.90
C SER A 189 15.39 2.05 -17.48
N GLU A 190 16.62 2.04 -17.91
CA GLU A 190 17.64 1.15 -17.35
C GLU A 190 17.94 1.57 -15.90
N VAL A 191 17.91 0.63 -14.97
CA VAL A 191 18.18 0.85 -13.54
C VAL A 191 19.40 0.05 -13.15
N LEU A 192 20.43 0.73 -12.65
CA LEU A 192 21.58 0.10 -12.05
C LEU A 192 21.26 -0.21 -10.57
N ILE A 193 21.42 -1.48 -10.20
CA ILE A 193 21.28 -1.94 -8.81
C ILE A 193 22.63 -2.48 -8.37
N GLU A 194 23.21 -1.87 -7.34
CA GLU A 194 24.45 -2.32 -6.72
C GLU A 194 24.13 -3.02 -5.40
N THR A 195 24.86 -4.11 -5.12
CA THR A 195 24.68 -4.89 -3.89
C THR A 195 26.01 -5.05 -3.19
N SER A 196 26.04 -4.79 -1.89
CA SER A 196 27.24 -4.95 -1.04
C SER A 196 26.86 -5.69 0.25
N LEU A 197 27.85 -6.24 0.92
CA LEU A 197 27.78 -6.73 2.31
C LEU A 197 28.58 -5.76 3.19
N ASP A 198 28.00 -5.44 4.35
CA ASP A 198 28.67 -4.66 5.41
C ASP A 198 29.56 -5.56 6.27
#